data_c404c06f63dfec947ada5e109e0faf63
#
_entry.id   c404c06f63dfec947ada5e109e0faf63
#
_cell.length_a   1.000
_cell.length_b   1.000
_cell.length_c   1.000
_cell.angle_alpha   90.00
_cell.angle_beta   90.00
_cell.angle_gamma   90.00
#
_symmetry.space_group_name_H-M   'P 1'
#
loop_
_entity.id
_entity.type
_entity.pdbx_description
1 polymer ?
#
loop_
_entity_poly.entity_id
_entity_poly.type
_entity_poly.pdbx_seq_one_letter_code
_entity_poly.pdbx_strand_id
1 'polypeptide(L)'
;METFAEHYESMRRTILKCMPGTDMELIDQAVRYAKEQHEGQKRKDGSPYIIHPLAVAEIVAEMGMDTDAILGALLHDCIEDTPSTHDEIAKRFGQVVAELVEGVTKLTRVEYSTLEEQQMENLRKMFMAMSKDIRVILIKIADRLHNTRTMQFQTPAKQISKSMETMDIYAPLAHRLGMQKIKWEL
;
A
#
# COMPACT_ATOMS: atom_id res chain seq x y z
N MET A 1 -13.49 16.62 6.58
CA MET A 1 -12.59 15.84 5.70
C MET A 1 -11.18 16.33 5.98
N GLU A 2 -10.31 15.49 6.45
CA GLU A 2 -8.93 15.86 6.74
C GLU A 2 -8.22 16.28 5.44
N THR A 3 -7.41 17.31 5.53
CA THR A 3 -6.69 17.89 4.39
C THR A 3 -5.40 17.11 4.09
N PHE A 4 -4.82 17.31 2.91
CA PHE A 4 -3.49 16.76 2.59
C PHE A 4 -2.45 17.12 3.65
N ALA A 5 -2.47 18.36 4.17
CA ALA A 5 -1.52 18.82 5.17
C ALA A 5 -1.64 18.03 6.49
N GLU A 6 -2.86 17.73 6.94
CA GLU A 6 -3.11 16.97 8.17
C GLU A 6 -2.61 15.52 8.03
N HIS A 7 -2.92 14.84 6.93
CA HIS A 7 -2.40 13.48 6.66
C HIS A 7 -0.87 13.45 6.53
N TYR A 8 -0.30 14.43 5.85
CA TYR A 8 1.15 14.52 5.68
C TYR A 8 1.86 14.72 7.03
N GLU A 9 1.38 15.63 7.87
CA GLU A 9 1.93 15.86 9.20
C GLU A 9 1.72 14.67 10.14
N SER A 10 0.59 13.96 10.06
CA SER A 10 0.35 12.74 10.81
C SER A 10 1.35 11.65 10.46
N MET A 11 1.52 11.37 9.17
CA MET A 11 2.50 10.42 8.66
C MET A 11 3.92 10.77 9.11
N ARG A 12 4.35 12.04 8.96
CA ARG A 12 5.69 12.49 9.38
C ARG A 12 5.93 12.26 10.87
N ARG A 13 4.96 12.62 11.69
CA ARG A 13 5.03 12.45 13.16
C ARG A 13 5.14 10.97 13.51
N THR A 14 4.38 10.11 12.85
CA THR A 14 4.41 8.67 13.06
C THR A 14 5.75 8.07 12.65
N ILE A 15 6.30 8.45 11.50
CA ILE A 15 7.63 8.01 11.04
C ILE A 15 8.70 8.42 12.05
N LEU A 16 8.77 9.69 12.43
CA LEU A 16 9.78 10.19 13.38
C LEU A 16 9.67 9.54 14.77
N LYS A 17 8.45 9.21 15.21
CA LYS A 17 8.20 8.50 16.46
C LYS A 17 8.68 7.04 16.41
N CYS A 18 8.36 6.34 15.33
CA CYS A 18 8.67 4.90 15.20
C CYS A 18 10.12 4.67 14.73
N MET A 19 10.67 5.60 13.95
CA MET A 19 11.99 5.50 13.31
C MET A 19 12.76 6.83 13.36
N PRO A 20 13.32 7.22 14.51
CA PRO A 20 13.93 8.54 14.73
C PRO A 20 15.12 8.87 13.80
N GLY A 21 15.73 7.87 13.14
CA GLY A 21 16.88 8.04 12.24
C GLY A 21 16.53 8.08 10.75
N THR A 22 15.23 8.11 10.38
CA THR A 22 14.80 8.11 8.99
C THR A 22 15.20 9.40 8.28
N ASP A 23 15.74 9.29 7.06
CA ASP A 23 15.97 10.42 6.16
C ASP A 23 14.62 11.00 5.68
N MET A 24 14.16 12.03 6.39
CA MET A 24 12.90 12.69 6.09
C MET A 24 12.92 13.46 4.77
N GLU A 25 14.10 13.88 4.28
CA GLU A 25 14.18 14.56 2.99
C GLU A 25 13.87 13.60 1.84
N LEU A 26 14.34 12.36 1.92
CA LEU A 26 14.04 11.32 0.95
C LEU A 26 12.53 10.95 0.98
N ILE A 27 11.93 10.86 2.18
CA ILE A 27 10.48 10.67 2.33
C ILE A 27 9.70 11.82 1.68
N ASP A 28 10.11 13.07 1.93
CA ASP A 28 9.45 14.26 1.38
C ASP A 28 9.59 14.33 -0.15
N GLN A 29 10.71 13.86 -0.71
CA GLN A 29 10.88 13.70 -2.17
C GLN A 29 9.91 12.67 -2.73
N ALA A 30 9.72 11.51 -2.07
CA ALA A 30 8.78 10.49 -2.49
C ALA A 30 7.33 10.98 -2.44
N VAL A 31 6.95 11.73 -1.39
CA VAL A 31 5.62 12.35 -1.29
C VAL A 31 5.38 13.34 -2.42
N ARG A 32 6.35 14.22 -2.73
CA ARG A 32 6.25 15.15 -3.87
C ARG A 32 6.08 14.40 -5.18
N TYR A 33 6.90 13.40 -5.41
CA TYR A 33 6.83 12.58 -6.63
C TYR A 33 5.47 11.88 -6.74
N ALA A 34 5.01 11.16 -5.72
CA ALA A 34 3.71 10.49 -5.75
C ALA A 34 2.56 11.48 -5.97
N LYS A 35 2.61 12.67 -5.35
CA LYS A 35 1.61 13.72 -5.53
C LYS A 35 1.57 14.23 -6.97
N GLU A 36 2.72 14.45 -7.59
CA GLU A 36 2.83 14.88 -9.00
C GLU A 36 2.30 13.79 -9.93
N GLN A 37 2.66 12.53 -9.71
CA GLN A 37 2.22 11.42 -10.56
C GLN A 37 0.71 11.19 -10.50
N HIS A 38 0.10 11.37 -9.33
CA HIS A 38 -1.36 11.23 -9.13
C HIS A 38 -2.12 12.55 -9.24
N GLU A 39 -1.53 13.58 -9.88
CA GLU A 39 -2.19 14.87 -10.03
C GLU A 39 -3.53 14.74 -10.76
N GLY A 40 -4.58 15.38 -10.23
CA GLY A 40 -5.94 15.31 -10.77
C GLY A 40 -6.71 14.03 -10.46
N GLN A 41 -6.07 12.97 -9.96
CA GLN A 41 -6.75 11.75 -9.54
C GLN A 41 -7.46 11.95 -8.19
N LYS A 42 -8.63 11.32 -8.05
CA LYS A 42 -9.45 11.39 -6.83
C LYS A 42 -9.90 10.02 -6.36
N ARG A 43 -10.01 9.87 -5.05
CA ARG A 43 -10.65 8.73 -4.39
C ARG A 43 -12.17 8.79 -4.60
N LYS A 44 -12.89 7.71 -4.23
CA LYS A 44 -14.36 7.64 -4.34
C LYS A 44 -15.11 8.58 -3.41
N ASP A 45 -14.47 9.03 -2.33
CA ASP A 45 -14.97 10.06 -1.42
C ASP A 45 -14.75 11.50 -1.92
N GLY A 46 -14.09 11.65 -3.09
CA GLY A 46 -13.74 12.93 -3.72
C GLY A 46 -12.42 13.54 -3.22
N SER A 47 -11.75 12.94 -2.26
CA SER A 47 -10.44 13.39 -1.76
C SER A 47 -9.33 13.20 -2.81
N PRO A 48 -8.22 13.98 -2.77
CA PRO A 48 -7.05 13.77 -3.61
C PRO A 48 -6.47 12.37 -3.41
N TYR A 49 -6.06 11.71 -4.50
CA TYR A 49 -5.56 10.33 -4.44
C TYR A 49 -4.37 10.16 -3.49
N ILE A 50 -3.48 11.14 -3.41
CA ILE A 50 -2.26 11.13 -2.58
C ILE A 50 -2.53 10.82 -1.09
N ILE A 51 -3.73 11.08 -0.58
CA ILE A 51 -4.11 10.75 0.81
C ILE A 51 -3.99 9.25 1.08
N HIS A 52 -4.27 8.41 0.07
CA HIS A 52 -4.14 6.97 0.20
C HIS A 52 -2.69 6.51 0.41
N PRO A 53 -1.72 6.84 -0.47
CA PRO A 53 -0.32 6.51 -0.21
C PRO A 53 0.24 7.04 1.12
N LEU A 54 -0.16 8.23 1.54
CA LEU A 54 0.23 8.78 2.85
C LEU A 54 -0.26 7.89 4.00
N ALA A 55 -1.53 7.50 3.97
CA ALA A 55 -2.11 6.64 5.00
C ALA A 55 -1.48 5.23 4.99
N VAL A 56 -1.20 4.66 3.82
CA VAL A 56 -0.51 3.36 3.70
C VAL A 56 0.90 3.43 4.28
N ALA A 57 1.65 4.50 3.97
CA ALA A 57 2.99 4.72 4.52
C ALA A 57 2.98 4.91 6.04
N GLU A 58 1.98 5.60 6.58
CA GLU A 58 1.78 5.74 8.03
C GLU A 58 1.55 4.38 8.71
N ILE A 59 0.68 3.53 8.14
CA ILE A 59 0.44 2.17 8.64
C ILE A 59 1.73 1.34 8.61
N VAL A 60 2.50 1.41 7.51
CA VAL A 60 3.79 0.70 7.37
C VAL A 60 4.81 1.19 8.41
N ALA A 61 4.84 2.49 8.72
CA ALA A 61 5.67 3.05 9.78
C ALA A 61 5.23 2.57 11.18
N GLU A 62 3.92 2.49 11.46
CA GLU A 62 3.37 1.92 12.70
C GLU A 62 3.74 0.43 12.88
N MET A 63 3.93 -0.31 11.79
CA MET A 63 4.42 -1.68 11.83
C MET A 63 5.92 -1.77 12.19
N GLY A 64 6.65 -0.65 12.25
CA GLY A 64 8.09 -0.62 12.51
C GLY A 64 8.94 -1.10 11.33
N MET A 65 8.45 -0.92 10.10
CA MET A 65 9.15 -1.29 8.89
C MET A 65 10.25 -0.27 8.55
N ASP A 66 11.23 -0.68 7.73
CA ASP A 66 12.35 0.17 7.32
C ASP A 66 11.96 1.31 6.34
N THR A 67 12.89 2.21 6.09
CA THR A 67 12.70 3.36 5.19
C THR A 67 12.32 2.93 3.78
N ASP A 68 12.93 1.86 3.25
CA ASP A 68 12.61 1.37 1.90
C ASP A 68 11.15 0.88 1.79
N ALA A 69 10.64 0.24 2.86
CA ALA A 69 9.24 -0.18 2.91
C ALA A 69 8.27 1.02 2.97
N ILE A 70 8.63 2.09 3.70
CA ILE A 70 7.85 3.33 3.73
C ILE A 70 7.85 4.01 2.36
N LEU A 71 9.01 4.10 1.69
CA LEU A 71 9.11 4.60 0.32
C LEU A 71 8.32 3.74 -0.66
N GLY A 72 8.42 2.41 -0.54
CA GLY A 72 7.61 1.47 -1.30
C GLY A 72 6.11 1.67 -1.11
N ALA A 73 5.67 1.97 0.12
CA ALA A 73 4.28 2.27 0.43
C ALA A 73 3.80 3.61 -0.15
N LEU A 74 4.65 4.65 -0.14
CA LEU A 74 4.35 5.94 -0.77
C LEU A 74 4.19 5.84 -2.29
N LEU A 75 4.92 4.92 -2.92
CA LEU A 75 5.04 4.81 -4.38
C LEU A 75 4.28 3.60 -4.95
N HIS A 76 3.61 2.79 -4.12
CA HIS A 76 3.09 1.47 -4.50
C HIS A 76 2.15 1.45 -5.70
N ASP A 77 1.36 2.51 -5.90
CA ASP A 77 0.43 2.65 -7.01
C ASP A 77 1.02 3.41 -8.22
N CYS A 78 2.23 3.98 -8.10
CA CYS A 78 2.80 4.80 -9.17
C CYS A 78 3.01 4.02 -10.47
N ILE A 79 3.52 2.79 -10.42
CA ILE A 79 3.72 1.96 -11.63
C ILE A 79 2.39 1.45 -12.19
N GLU A 80 1.37 1.22 -11.34
CA GLU A 80 0.09 0.67 -11.75
C GLU A 80 -0.82 1.72 -12.37
N ASP A 81 -0.92 2.88 -11.73
CA ASP A 81 -1.97 3.89 -12.00
C ASP A 81 -1.45 5.16 -12.67
N THR A 82 -0.13 5.24 -12.95
CA THR A 82 0.50 6.42 -13.56
C THR A 82 1.50 6.04 -14.64
N PRO A 83 2.05 7.00 -15.41
CA PRO A 83 3.11 6.73 -16.39
C PRO A 83 4.46 6.35 -15.81
N SER A 84 4.62 6.34 -14.48
CA SER A 84 5.89 6.02 -13.81
C SER A 84 6.40 4.62 -14.17
N THR A 85 7.71 4.50 -14.34
CA THR A 85 8.37 3.23 -14.66
C THR A 85 9.23 2.72 -13.51
N HIS A 86 9.49 1.40 -13.48
CA HIS A 86 10.44 0.80 -12.55
C HIS A 86 11.81 1.50 -12.57
N ASP A 87 12.35 1.77 -13.77
CA ASP A 87 13.69 2.37 -13.93
C ASP A 87 13.74 3.81 -13.39
N GLU A 88 12.65 4.56 -13.52
CA GLU A 88 12.55 5.91 -12.99
C GLU A 88 12.54 5.89 -11.45
N ILE A 89 11.76 4.99 -10.84
CA ILE A 89 11.73 4.81 -9.39
C ILE A 89 13.08 4.33 -8.89
N ALA A 90 13.71 3.36 -9.55
CA ALA A 90 15.05 2.86 -9.19
C ALA A 90 16.10 3.96 -9.22
N LYS A 91 16.08 4.84 -10.21
CA LYS A 91 17.01 5.95 -10.33
C LYS A 91 16.85 7.01 -9.23
N ARG A 92 15.62 7.26 -8.79
CA ARG A 92 15.31 8.32 -7.81
C ARG A 92 15.37 7.83 -6.36
N PHE A 93 14.89 6.62 -6.10
CA PHE A 93 14.64 6.11 -4.75
C PHE A 93 15.41 4.81 -4.45
N GLY A 94 16.13 4.27 -5.42
CA GLY A 94 16.92 3.06 -5.29
C GLY A 94 16.25 1.79 -5.81
N GLN A 95 17.09 0.80 -6.15
CA GLN A 95 16.68 -0.46 -6.75
C GLN A 95 15.72 -1.25 -5.86
N VAL A 96 15.99 -1.29 -4.54
CA VAL A 96 15.16 -2.03 -3.57
C VAL A 96 13.74 -1.48 -3.54
N VAL A 97 13.58 -0.15 -3.52
CA VAL A 97 12.27 0.51 -3.53
C VAL A 97 11.51 0.18 -4.82
N ALA A 98 12.18 0.25 -5.98
CA ALA A 98 11.57 -0.07 -7.26
C ALA A 98 11.10 -1.54 -7.32
N GLU A 99 11.88 -2.49 -6.79
CA GLU A 99 11.53 -3.91 -6.70
C GLU A 99 10.33 -4.15 -5.76
N LEU A 100 10.25 -3.42 -4.63
CA LEU A 100 9.09 -3.47 -3.75
C LEU A 100 7.81 -2.98 -4.46
N VAL A 101 7.87 -1.81 -5.11
CA VAL A 101 6.74 -1.24 -5.86
C VAL A 101 6.29 -2.18 -6.98
N GLU A 102 7.22 -2.70 -7.78
CA GLU A 102 6.91 -3.67 -8.83
C GLU A 102 6.32 -4.96 -8.27
N GLY A 103 6.81 -5.43 -7.13
CA GLY A 103 6.29 -6.59 -6.41
C GLY A 103 4.83 -6.41 -6.01
N VAL A 104 4.48 -5.25 -5.44
CA VAL A 104 3.09 -4.91 -5.07
C VAL A 104 2.19 -4.84 -6.32
N THR A 105 2.65 -4.18 -7.38
CA THR A 105 1.93 -4.07 -8.66
C THR A 105 1.63 -5.45 -9.28
N LYS A 106 2.60 -6.38 -9.27
CA LYS A 106 2.42 -7.74 -9.80
C LYS A 106 1.40 -8.57 -9.02
N LEU A 107 1.17 -8.27 -7.74
CA LEU A 107 0.13 -8.92 -6.95
C LEU A 107 -1.28 -8.48 -7.37
N THR A 108 -1.43 -7.29 -7.94
CA THR A 108 -2.73 -6.71 -8.30
C THR A 108 -3.20 -7.09 -9.70
N ARG A 109 -2.26 -7.25 -10.66
CA ARG A 109 -2.56 -7.47 -12.08
C ARG A 109 -2.85 -8.93 -12.42
N VAL A 110 -4.11 -9.37 -12.32
CA VAL A 110 -4.55 -10.65 -12.93
C VAL A 110 -6.05 -10.63 -13.24
N GLU A 111 -6.37 -11.02 -14.47
CA GLU A 111 -7.72 -11.35 -14.92
C GLU A 111 -7.98 -12.85 -14.71
N TYR A 112 -9.15 -13.19 -14.17
CA TYR A 112 -9.53 -14.55 -13.84
C TYR A 112 -10.90 -14.90 -14.42
N SER A 113 -11.08 -16.17 -14.76
CA SER A 113 -12.35 -16.69 -15.27
C SER A 113 -13.33 -17.11 -14.18
N THR A 114 -12.83 -17.50 -12.99
CA THR A 114 -13.64 -17.86 -11.84
C THR A 114 -13.12 -17.29 -10.52
N LEU A 115 -14.01 -17.17 -9.51
CA LEU A 115 -13.65 -16.68 -8.18
C LEU A 115 -12.65 -17.60 -7.45
N GLU A 116 -12.83 -18.92 -7.60
CA GLU A 116 -11.96 -19.93 -6.98
C GLU A 116 -10.54 -19.91 -7.59
N GLU A 117 -10.42 -19.83 -8.92
CA GLU A 117 -9.13 -19.66 -9.60
C GLU A 117 -8.45 -18.36 -9.17
N GLN A 118 -9.20 -17.29 -9.00
CA GLN A 118 -8.70 -16.01 -8.52
C GLN A 118 -8.09 -16.13 -7.12
N GLN A 119 -8.78 -16.77 -6.19
CA GLN A 119 -8.31 -16.94 -4.81
C GLN A 119 -7.03 -17.79 -4.74
N MET A 120 -6.99 -18.91 -5.47
CA MET A 120 -5.83 -19.82 -5.51
C MET A 120 -4.59 -19.12 -6.10
N GLU A 121 -4.75 -18.41 -7.20
CA GLU A 121 -3.62 -17.75 -7.86
C GLU A 121 -3.14 -16.51 -7.08
N ASN A 122 -4.05 -15.79 -6.41
CA ASN A 122 -3.68 -14.71 -5.49
C ASN A 122 -2.82 -15.24 -4.34
N LEU A 123 -3.23 -16.33 -3.70
CA LEU A 123 -2.44 -16.98 -2.66
C LEU A 123 -1.07 -17.43 -3.17
N ARG A 124 -1.01 -18.08 -4.33
CA ARG A 124 0.26 -18.51 -4.94
C ARG A 124 1.20 -17.34 -5.18
N LYS A 125 0.71 -16.23 -5.74
CA LYS A 125 1.50 -15.02 -5.98
C LYS A 125 1.99 -14.38 -4.71
N MET A 126 1.14 -14.33 -3.67
CA MET A 126 1.54 -13.85 -2.35
C MET A 126 2.69 -14.68 -1.79
N PHE A 127 2.63 -16.02 -1.86
CA PHE A 127 3.73 -16.87 -1.42
C PHE A 127 5.00 -16.66 -2.24
N MET A 128 4.89 -16.49 -3.56
CA MET A 128 6.04 -16.19 -4.42
C MET A 128 6.64 -14.81 -4.12
N ALA A 129 5.83 -13.80 -3.84
CA ALA A 129 6.30 -12.48 -3.44
C ALA A 129 6.99 -12.53 -2.06
N MET A 130 6.39 -13.22 -1.09
CA MET A 130 7.00 -13.45 0.23
C MET A 130 8.37 -14.14 0.16
N SER A 131 8.57 -15.04 -0.79
CA SER A 131 9.86 -15.73 -0.98
C SER A 131 10.96 -14.81 -1.51
N LYS A 132 10.60 -13.68 -2.12
CA LYS A 132 11.53 -12.66 -2.60
C LYS A 132 11.77 -11.58 -1.55
N ASP A 133 10.70 -10.94 -1.10
CA ASP A 133 10.75 -9.92 -0.07
C ASP A 133 9.40 -9.83 0.65
N ILE A 134 9.39 -10.14 1.94
CA ILE A 134 8.18 -10.12 2.76
C ILE A 134 7.55 -8.72 2.86
N ARG A 135 8.34 -7.66 2.69
CA ARG A 135 7.85 -6.27 2.75
C ARG A 135 6.77 -5.98 1.71
N VAL A 136 6.82 -6.65 0.54
CA VAL A 136 5.78 -6.56 -0.50
C VAL A 136 4.40 -6.93 0.06
N ILE A 137 4.32 -8.02 0.82
CA ILE A 137 3.05 -8.46 1.44
C ILE A 137 2.63 -7.53 2.57
N LEU A 138 3.57 -7.02 3.36
CA LEU A 138 3.27 -6.10 4.46
C LEU A 138 2.72 -4.77 3.92
N ILE A 139 3.28 -4.23 2.84
CA ILE A 139 2.74 -3.06 2.13
C ILE A 139 1.32 -3.38 1.61
N LYS A 140 1.11 -4.56 1.01
CA LYS A 140 -0.21 -4.94 0.48
C LYS A 140 -1.26 -5.13 1.56
N ILE A 141 -0.89 -5.60 2.75
CA ILE A 141 -1.78 -5.67 3.93
C ILE A 141 -2.14 -4.25 4.40
N ALA A 142 -1.18 -3.33 4.45
CA ALA A 142 -1.41 -1.93 4.81
C ALA A 142 -2.34 -1.22 3.81
N ASP A 143 -2.12 -1.42 2.50
CA ASP A 143 -3.02 -0.97 1.43
C ASP A 143 -4.45 -1.50 1.65
N ARG A 144 -4.59 -2.81 1.87
CA ARG A 144 -5.89 -3.44 2.14
C ARG A 144 -6.57 -2.84 3.37
N LEU A 145 -5.83 -2.64 4.46
CA LEU A 145 -6.36 -2.04 5.68
C LEU A 145 -6.91 -0.64 5.43
N HIS A 146 -6.15 0.23 4.75
CA HIS A 146 -6.65 1.57 4.42
C HIS A 146 -7.87 1.51 3.49
N ASN A 147 -7.89 0.62 2.50
CA ASN A 147 -9.04 0.41 1.63
C ASN A 147 -10.27 -0.11 2.41
N THR A 148 -10.08 -0.95 3.43
CA THR A 148 -11.15 -1.40 4.33
C THR A 148 -11.71 -0.24 5.16
N ARG A 149 -10.85 0.63 5.70
CA ARG A 149 -11.26 1.84 6.46
C ARG A 149 -12.08 2.83 5.63
N THR A 150 -11.95 2.80 4.30
CA THR A 150 -12.68 3.69 3.35
C THR A 150 -13.74 2.96 2.53
N MET A 151 -14.13 1.75 2.93
CA MET A 151 -15.03 0.85 2.17
C MET A 151 -16.43 1.43 1.97
N GLN A 152 -16.92 2.26 2.89
CA GLN A 152 -18.25 2.88 2.85
C GLN A 152 -18.49 3.75 1.59
N PHE A 153 -17.42 4.21 0.92
CA PHE A 153 -17.53 4.99 -0.31
C PHE A 153 -17.58 4.14 -1.58
N GLN A 154 -17.47 2.81 -1.46
CA GLN A 154 -17.56 1.89 -2.59
C GLN A 154 -19.01 1.46 -2.86
N THR A 155 -19.27 0.98 -4.08
CA THR A 155 -20.59 0.39 -4.42
C THR A 155 -20.84 -0.87 -3.60
N PRO A 156 -22.11 -1.22 -3.28
CA PRO A 156 -22.43 -2.41 -2.49
C PRO A 156 -21.82 -3.71 -3.03
N ALA A 157 -21.82 -3.90 -4.35
CA ALA A 157 -21.20 -5.06 -4.98
C ALA A 157 -19.68 -5.13 -4.74
N LYS A 158 -18.97 -3.98 -4.80
CA LYS A 158 -17.53 -3.91 -4.49
C LYS A 158 -17.28 -4.10 -2.99
N GLN A 159 -18.13 -3.57 -2.12
CA GLN A 159 -18.03 -3.78 -0.68
C GLN A 159 -18.05 -5.28 -0.36
N ILE A 160 -19.03 -6.02 -0.87
CA ILE A 160 -19.15 -7.46 -0.65
C ILE A 160 -17.92 -8.21 -1.19
N SER A 161 -17.56 -8.00 -2.45
CA SER A 161 -16.43 -8.68 -3.08
C SER A 161 -15.11 -8.43 -2.34
N LYS A 162 -14.84 -7.18 -1.96
CA LYS A 162 -13.61 -6.80 -1.26
C LYS A 162 -13.58 -7.27 0.20
N SER A 163 -14.73 -7.31 0.87
CA SER A 163 -14.84 -7.88 2.21
C SER A 163 -14.59 -9.40 2.21
N MET A 164 -15.17 -10.13 1.25
CA MET A 164 -14.90 -11.57 1.10
C MET A 164 -13.40 -11.83 0.86
N GLU A 165 -12.79 -11.13 -0.10
CA GLU A 165 -11.35 -11.24 -0.36
C GLU A 165 -10.51 -10.93 0.91
N THR A 166 -10.92 -9.93 1.68
CA THR A 166 -10.23 -9.56 2.93
C THR A 166 -10.33 -10.67 3.97
N MET A 167 -11.53 -11.22 4.18
CA MET A 167 -11.77 -12.31 5.14
C MET A 167 -11.11 -13.62 4.75
N ASP A 168 -11.09 -13.94 3.46
CA ASP A 168 -10.58 -15.23 2.98
C ASP A 168 -9.04 -15.24 2.86
N ILE A 169 -8.42 -14.08 2.58
CA ILE A 169 -6.99 -14.01 2.26
C ILE A 169 -6.21 -13.15 3.26
N TYR A 170 -6.57 -11.86 3.39
CA TYR A 170 -5.73 -10.89 4.11
C TYR A 170 -5.78 -11.03 5.62
N ALA A 171 -6.94 -11.27 6.21
CA ALA A 171 -7.08 -11.44 7.65
C ALA A 171 -6.40 -12.74 8.16
N PRO A 172 -6.53 -13.91 7.50
CA PRO A 172 -5.74 -15.09 7.82
C PRO A 172 -4.24 -14.90 7.66
N LEU A 173 -3.82 -14.16 6.63
CA LEU A 173 -2.41 -13.86 6.39
C LEU A 173 -1.84 -12.95 7.48
N ALA A 174 -2.52 -11.87 7.83
CA ALA A 174 -2.15 -10.98 8.92
C ALA A 174 -2.06 -11.75 10.26
N HIS A 175 -2.98 -12.69 10.51
CA HIS A 175 -2.92 -13.56 11.68
C HIS A 175 -1.66 -14.42 11.72
N ARG A 176 -1.32 -15.09 10.61
CA ARG A 176 -0.12 -15.94 10.51
C ARG A 176 1.18 -15.16 10.65
N LEU A 177 1.19 -13.91 10.22
CA LEU A 177 2.32 -12.99 10.37
C LEU A 177 2.38 -12.33 11.77
N GLY A 178 1.48 -12.69 12.68
CA GLY A 178 1.45 -12.16 14.05
C GLY A 178 0.90 -10.73 14.17
N MET A 179 0.30 -10.18 13.12
CA MET A 179 -0.20 -8.81 13.04
C MET A 179 -1.59 -8.69 13.66
N GLN A 180 -1.73 -8.99 14.95
CA GLN A 180 -3.03 -9.13 15.61
C GLN A 180 -3.88 -7.85 15.54
N LYS A 181 -3.27 -6.67 15.77
CA LYS A 181 -3.99 -5.38 15.70
C LYS A 181 -4.61 -5.18 14.32
N ILE A 182 -3.85 -5.40 13.26
CA ILE A 182 -4.31 -5.24 11.87
C ILE A 182 -5.38 -6.28 11.52
N LYS A 183 -5.20 -7.52 11.93
CA LYS A 183 -6.19 -8.58 11.72
C LYS A 183 -7.58 -8.19 12.25
N TRP A 184 -7.65 -7.53 13.41
CA TRP A 184 -8.92 -7.15 14.02
C TRP A 184 -9.59 -5.95 13.34
N GLU A 185 -8.82 -5.16 12.61
CA GLU A 185 -9.34 -4.03 11.83
C GLU A 185 -9.75 -4.44 10.40
N LEU A 186 -9.12 -5.48 9.83
CA LEU A 186 -9.47 -6.05 8.53
C LEU A 186 -10.82 -6.74 8.57
#